data_77dc016b715b602f5f7ada9f7c81fee5
#
_entry.id   77dc016b715b602f5f7ada9f7c81fee5
#
_cell.length_a   1.000
_cell.length_b   1.000
_cell.length_c   1.000
_cell.angle_alpha   90.00
_cell.angle_beta   90.00
_cell.angle_gamma   90.00
#
_symmetry.space_group_name_H-M   'P 1'
#
loop_
_entity.id
_entity.type
_entity.pdbx_description
1 polymer ?
#
loop_
_entity_poly.entity_id
_entity_poly.type
_entity_poly.pdbx_seq_one_letter_code
_entity_poly.pdbx_strand_id
1 'polypeptide(L)'
;MSEDEFAALRGRFCARTAGQVRELRASIARWDLQAPEIERVAHTIAGTGAMLGFREVAAAAAAVDDRYAAGQLPAREALEALLTAMEALGTGD
;
A
#
# COMPACT_ATOMS: atom_id res chain seq x y z
N MET A 1 4.30 -14.42 -19.42
CA MET A 1 3.04 -14.41 -18.64
C MET A 1 1.91 -13.98 -19.56
N SER A 2 0.81 -14.73 -19.55
CA SER A 2 -0.36 -14.41 -20.38
C SER A 2 -1.13 -13.23 -19.78
N GLU A 3 -2.00 -12.64 -20.61
CA GLU A 3 -2.89 -11.57 -20.15
C GLU A 3 -3.80 -12.05 -19.02
N ASP A 4 -4.29 -13.29 -19.11
CA ASP A 4 -5.16 -13.87 -18.07
C ASP A 4 -4.43 -14.05 -16.77
N GLU A 5 -3.18 -14.50 -16.84
CA GLU A 5 -2.34 -14.66 -15.64
C GLU A 5 -2.05 -13.32 -15.00
N PHE A 6 -1.75 -12.31 -15.81
CA PHE A 6 -1.49 -10.96 -15.31
C PHE A 6 -2.73 -10.34 -14.68
N ALA A 7 -3.88 -10.53 -15.31
CA ALA A 7 -5.16 -10.05 -14.76
C ALA A 7 -5.47 -10.72 -13.42
N ALA A 8 -5.18 -12.01 -13.30
CA ALA A 8 -5.39 -12.74 -12.07
C ALA A 8 -4.48 -12.21 -10.95
N LEU A 9 -3.21 -11.91 -11.29
CA LEU A 9 -2.27 -11.34 -10.32
C LEU A 9 -2.74 -9.96 -9.84
N ARG A 10 -3.21 -9.13 -10.76
CA ARG A 10 -3.75 -7.82 -10.41
C ARG A 10 -4.96 -7.94 -9.52
N GLY A 11 -5.86 -8.88 -9.80
CA GLY A 11 -7.03 -9.13 -8.98
C GLY A 11 -6.68 -9.54 -7.56
N ARG A 12 -5.70 -10.44 -7.42
CA ARG A 12 -5.24 -10.88 -6.11
C ARG A 12 -4.57 -9.74 -5.33
N PHE A 13 -3.81 -8.89 -6.04
CA PHE A 13 -3.20 -7.71 -5.42
C PHE A 13 -4.27 -6.76 -4.88
N CYS A 14 -5.30 -6.47 -5.66
CA CYS A 14 -6.39 -5.60 -5.22
C CYS A 14 -7.12 -6.16 -4.01
N ALA A 15 -7.42 -7.47 -4.02
CA ALA A 15 -8.11 -8.12 -2.91
C ALA A 15 -7.28 -8.08 -1.62
N ARG A 16 -5.98 -8.39 -1.74
CA ARG A 16 -5.07 -8.35 -0.59
C ARG A 16 -4.96 -6.94 -0.05
N THR A 17 -4.80 -5.96 -0.94
CA THR A 17 -4.65 -4.56 -0.54
C THR A 17 -5.89 -4.06 0.17
N ALA A 18 -7.07 -4.41 -0.32
CA ALA A 18 -8.33 -4.05 0.34
C ALA A 18 -8.39 -4.60 1.77
N GLY A 19 -7.93 -5.83 1.98
CA GLY A 19 -7.86 -6.42 3.32
C GLY A 19 -6.88 -5.71 4.24
N GLN A 20 -5.80 -5.18 3.68
CA GLN A 20 -4.77 -4.50 4.46
C GLN A 20 -5.16 -3.09 4.90
N VAL A 21 -6.13 -2.47 4.25
CA VAL A 21 -6.61 -1.13 4.63
C VAL A 21 -7.06 -1.11 6.08
N ARG A 22 -7.82 -2.13 6.50
CA ARG A 22 -8.34 -2.19 7.87
C ARG A 22 -7.20 -2.27 8.89
N GLU A 23 -6.20 -3.08 8.61
CA GLU A 23 -5.02 -3.22 9.46
C GLU A 23 -4.29 -1.90 9.64
N LEU A 24 -4.04 -1.21 8.51
CA LEU A 24 -3.35 0.08 8.54
C LEU A 24 -4.16 1.14 9.27
N ARG A 25 -5.47 1.19 9.04
CA ARG A 25 -6.32 2.15 9.73
C ARG A 25 -6.27 1.95 11.23
N ALA A 26 -6.26 0.71 11.69
CA ALA A 26 -6.19 0.41 13.10
C ALA A 26 -4.88 0.90 13.71
N SER A 27 -3.75 0.66 13.04
CA SER A 27 -2.45 1.12 13.52
C SER A 27 -2.34 2.64 13.54
N ILE A 28 -2.85 3.30 12.50
CA ILE A 28 -2.81 4.75 12.40
C ILE A 28 -3.73 5.38 13.45
N ALA A 29 -4.90 4.79 13.69
CA ALA A 29 -5.84 5.27 14.70
C ALA A 29 -5.24 5.22 16.10
N ARG A 30 -4.43 4.19 16.39
CA ARG A 30 -3.70 4.07 17.66
C ARG A 30 -2.46 4.97 17.70
N TRP A 31 -2.16 5.61 16.59
CA TRP A 31 -0.94 6.40 16.40
C TRP A 31 0.32 5.55 16.62
N ASP A 32 0.26 4.30 16.23
CA ASP A 32 1.38 3.36 16.36
C ASP A 32 2.13 3.29 15.03
N LEU A 33 2.87 4.34 14.74
CA LEU A 33 3.59 4.47 13.47
C LEU A 33 4.84 3.60 13.42
N GLN A 34 5.24 3.01 14.55
CA GLN A 34 6.34 2.07 14.59
C GLN A 34 5.88 0.62 14.39
N ALA A 35 4.57 0.43 14.17
CA ALA A 35 4.03 -0.90 13.93
C ALA A 35 4.67 -1.51 12.67
N PRO A 36 5.27 -2.69 12.79
CA PRO A 36 5.97 -3.31 11.65
C PRO A 36 5.08 -3.53 10.43
N GLU A 37 3.79 -3.71 10.63
CA GLU A 37 2.86 -3.94 9.53
C GLU A 37 2.74 -2.74 8.60
N ILE A 38 2.88 -1.51 9.10
CA ILE A 38 2.83 -0.32 8.23
C ILE A 38 4.01 -0.34 7.26
N GLU A 39 5.22 -0.58 7.78
CA GLU A 39 6.42 -0.63 6.95
C GLU A 39 6.34 -1.78 5.95
N ARG A 40 5.96 -2.96 6.41
CA ARG A 40 5.87 -4.14 5.55
C ARG A 40 4.87 -3.96 4.42
N VAL A 41 3.69 -3.43 4.74
CA VAL A 41 2.65 -3.21 3.73
C VAL A 41 3.10 -2.16 2.72
N ALA A 42 3.67 -1.04 3.18
CA ALA A 42 4.15 0.01 2.30
C ALA A 42 5.25 -0.52 1.35
N HIS A 43 6.21 -1.28 1.91
CA HIS A 43 7.31 -1.83 1.11
C HIS A 43 6.78 -2.78 0.03
N THR A 44 5.87 -3.69 0.41
CA THR A 44 5.30 -4.66 -0.52
C THR A 44 4.51 -3.97 -1.63
N ILE A 45 3.66 -2.99 -1.27
CA ILE A 45 2.85 -2.28 -2.26
C ILE A 45 3.72 -1.47 -3.21
N ALA A 46 4.77 -0.82 -2.69
CA ALA A 46 5.68 -0.05 -3.53
C ALA A 46 6.30 -0.92 -4.63
N GLY A 47 6.73 -2.13 -4.28
CA GLY A 47 7.32 -3.06 -5.24
C GLY A 47 6.31 -3.75 -6.13
N THR A 48 5.37 -4.45 -5.54
CA THR A 48 4.39 -5.25 -6.29
C THR A 48 3.42 -4.37 -7.07
N GLY A 49 2.97 -3.26 -6.47
CA GLY A 49 2.07 -2.34 -7.16
C GLY A 49 2.70 -1.76 -8.42
N ALA A 50 3.98 -1.39 -8.34
CA ALA A 50 4.71 -0.87 -9.50
C ALA A 50 4.81 -1.93 -10.61
N MET A 51 5.15 -3.18 -10.25
CA MET A 51 5.25 -4.28 -11.19
C MET A 51 3.93 -4.55 -11.92
N LEU A 52 2.82 -4.39 -11.22
CA LEU A 52 1.50 -4.67 -11.78
C LEU A 52 0.84 -3.46 -12.45
N GLY A 53 1.53 -2.33 -12.49
CA GLY A 53 1.06 -1.14 -13.18
C GLY A 53 0.15 -0.23 -12.36
N PHE A 54 0.04 -0.44 -11.06
CA PHE A 54 -0.75 0.40 -10.16
C PHE A 54 0.13 1.57 -9.67
N ARG A 55 0.31 2.56 -10.54
CA ARG A 55 1.28 3.62 -10.32
C ARG A 55 0.98 4.51 -9.12
N GLU A 56 -0.29 4.88 -8.93
CA GLU A 56 -0.66 5.79 -7.86
C GLU A 56 -0.43 5.19 -6.49
N VAL A 57 -0.91 3.96 -6.28
CA VAL A 57 -0.73 3.31 -4.99
C VAL A 57 0.74 2.99 -4.75
N ALA A 58 1.47 2.61 -5.79
CA ALA A 58 2.90 2.31 -5.66
C ALA A 58 3.68 3.58 -5.26
N ALA A 59 3.37 4.72 -5.87
CA ALA A 59 4.03 5.99 -5.54
C ALA A 59 3.70 6.42 -4.10
N ALA A 60 2.45 6.29 -3.69
CA ALA A 60 2.04 6.63 -2.33
C ALA A 60 2.74 5.72 -1.31
N ALA A 61 2.84 4.43 -1.62
CA ALA A 61 3.52 3.47 -0.75
C ALA A 61 5.03 3.75 -0.68
N ALA A 62 5.64 4.12 -1.81
CA ALA A 62 7.07 4.43 -1.84
C ALA A 62 7.40 5.64 -0.96
N ALA A 63 6.53 6.64 -0.93
CA ALA A 63 6.73 7.81 -0.06
C ALA A 63 6.79 7.41 1.41
N VAL A 64 5.96 6.45 1.82
CA VAL A 64 5.97 5.92 3.20
C VAL A 64 7.20 5.04 3.42
N ASP A 65 7.46 4.12 2.50
CA ASP A 65 8.58 3.18 2.60
C ASP A 65 9.92 3.90 2.67
N ASP A 66 10.12 4.95 1.87
CA ASP A 66 11.36 5.71 1.83
C ASP A 66 11.68 6.35 3.19
N ARG A 67 10.67 6.80 3.91
CA ARG A 67 10.86 7.37 5.24
C ARG A 67 11.38 6.31 6.22
N TYR A 68 10.75 5.14 6.22
CA TYR A 68 11.22 4.05 7.07
C TYR A 68 12.63 3.62 6.71
N ALA A 69 12.94 3.55 5.41
CA ALA A 69 14.28 3.19 4.95
C ALA A 69 15.32 4.21 5.41
N ALA A 70 14.93 5.46 5.59
CA ALA A 70 15.79 6.51 6.10
C ALA A 70 15.82 6.58 7.62
N GLY A 71 15.18 5.65 8.32
CA GLY A 71 15.12 5.64 9.77
C GLY A 71 14.17 6.68 10.35
N GLN A 72 13.19 7.12 9.54
CA GLN A 72 12.25 8.17 9.93
C GLN A 72 10.83 7.63 9.89
N LEU A 73 9.93 8.26 10.64
CA LEU A 73 8.52 7.92 10.58
C LEU A 73 7.86 8.69 9.43
N PRO A 74 6.84 8.09 8.79
CA PRO A 74 6.13 8.76 7.70
C PRO A 74 5.28 9.92 8.22
N ALA A 75 5.05 10.91 7.37
CA ALA A 75 4.14 12.01 7.67
C ALA A 75 2.70 11.50 7.61
N ARG A 76 1.82 12.13 8.38
CA ARG A 76 0.40 11.78 8.39
C ARG A 76 -0.21 11.87 6.99
N GLU A 77 0.12 12.95 6.27
CA GLU A 77 -0.39 13.16 4.91
C GLU A 77 0.00 12.03 3.96
N ALA A 78 1.21 11.52 4.12
CA ALA A 78 1.69 10.41 3.29
C ALA A 78 0.92 9.12 3.60
N LEU A 79 0.62 8.86 4.88
CA LEU A 79 -0.17 7.71 5.28
C LEU A 79 -1.61 7.82 4.78
N GLU A 80 -2.19 8.99 4.88
CA GLU A 80 -3.56 9.20 4.39
C GLU A 80 -3.64 9.06 2.87
N ALA A 81 -2.63 9.55 2.15
CA ALA A 81 -2.55 9.37 0.70
C ALA A 81 -2.46 7.89 0.33
N LEU A 82 -1.67 7.12 1.08
CA LEU A 82 -1.56 5.69 0.86
C LEU A 82 -2.89 4.99 1.09
N LEU A 83 -3.56 5.29 2.20
CA LEU A 83 -4.87 4.69 2.50
C LEU A 83 -5.89 5.01 1.42
N THR A 84 -5.93 6.27 0.97
CA THR A 84 -6.85 6.68 -0.09
C THR A 84 -6.60 5.91 -1.38
N ALA A 85 -5.32 5.77 -1.76
CA ALA A 85 -4.96 5.04 -2.97
C ALA A 85 -5.29 3.55 -2.84
N MET A 86 -5.08 2.96 -1.66
CA MET A 86 -5.41 1.56 -1.41
C MET A 86 -6.93 1.33 -1.48
N GLU A 87 -7.71 2.24 -0.92
CA GLU A 87 -9.17 2.15 -0.94
C GLU A 87 -9.72 2.26 -2.36
N ALA A 88 -9.11 3.09 -3.18
CA ALA A 88 -9.51 3.24 -4.58
C ALA A 88 -9.38 1.93 -5.34
N LEU A 89 -8.42 1.08 -5.00
CA LEU A 89 -8.26 -0.22 -5.64
C LEU A 89 -9.41 -1.16 -5.29
N GLY A 90 -9.94 -1.06 -4.08
CA GLY A 90 -11.05 -1.92 -3.64
C GLY A 90 -12.39 -1.54 -4.24
N THR A 91 -12.54 -0.28 -4.66
CA THR A 91 -13.78 0.23 -5.24
C THR A 91 -13.67 0.48 -6.74
N GLY A 92 -12.45 0.55 -7.25
CA GLY A 92 -12.20 0.83 -8.64
C GLY A 92 -12.32 -0.43 -9.49
N ASP A 93 -12.86 -0.30 -10.62
CA ASP A 93 -12.96 -1.37 -11.61
C ASP A 93 -11.87 -1.24 -12.64
#